data_6627b480488fdc25458e7b8c9554b464
#
_entry.id   6627b480488fdc25458e7b8c9554b464
#
_cell.length_a   1.000
_cell.length_b   1.000
_cell.length_c   1.000
_cell.angle_alpha   90.00
_cell.angle_beta   90.00
_cell.angle_gamma   90.00
#
_symmetry.space_group_name_H-M   'P 1'
#
loop_
_entity.id
_entity.type
_entity.pdbx_description
1 polymer ?
#
loop_
_entity_poly.entity_id
_entity_poly.type
_entity_poly.pdbx_seq_one_letter_code
_entity_poly.pdbx_strand_id
1 'polypeptide(L)'
;MIKGFGILEMLISLSLGLGILTVIIAHATETGRIAKKITSNQERLEAIFHTVDTIKSDLNKCGMRLQEACKFFNIPSFESSQGNFKVTYGLAEEELLENALPGQQTLKIAQNEFFKKDKVVLIYNLARQVWEFNEIRDFSGGALVLKNSLQNDFPGNSPVLVLKKVEYKFYPAQRMLKRKTDKGNFQPLLEEVSDFYVTFFPDANSVLYRIEVNKKEQIRGYIFLLNLVQP
;
A
#
# COMPACT_ATOMS: atom_id res chain seq x y z
N MET A 1 42.18 51.96 -48.67
CA MET A 1 41.26 51.23 -49.57
C MET A 1 40.51 50.20 -48.76
N ILE A 2 39.26 50.43 -48.47
CA ILE A 2 38.38 49.44 -47.82
C ILE A 2 37.89 48.53 -48.96
N LYS A 3 38.41 47.29 -49.05
CA LYS A 3 37.92 46.34 -50.02
C LYS A 3 36.50 45.97 -49.57
N GLY A 4 35.51 46.31 -50.41
CA GLY A 4 34.12 45.93 -50.17
C GLY A 4 34.02 44.39 -50.20
N PHE A 5 33.40 43.83 -49.18
CA PHE A 5 33.04 42.39 -49.17
C PHE A 5 32.16 42.09 -50.36
N GLY A 6 32.60 41.16 -51.21
CA GLY A 6 31.86 40.79 -52.39
C GLY A 6 30.57 40.07 -52.02
N ILE A 7 29.50 40.24 -52.80
CA ILE A 7 28.20 39.56 -52.59
C ILE A 7 28.37 38.02 -52.44
N LEU A 8 29.35 37.44 -53.12
CA LEU A 8 29.69 36.01 -53.05
C LEU A 8 30.18 35.59 -51.63
N GLU A 9 31.06 36.41 -51.02
CA GLU A 9 31.56 36.13 -49.67
C GLU A 9 30.45 36.22 -48.62
N MET A 10 29.49 37.14 -48.80
CA MET A 10 28.36 37.29 -47.96
C MET A 10 27.39 36.11 -48.05
N LEU A 11 27.15 35.57 -49.25
CA LEU A 11 26.35 34.37 -49.50
C LEU A 11 27.00 33.10 -48.92
N ILE A 12 28.31 32.93 -49.03
CA ILE A 12 29.07 31.83 -48.47
C ILE A 12 29.00 31.87 -46.94
N SER A 13 29.21 33.02 -46.34
CA SER A 13 29.13 33.22 -44.88
C SER A 13 27.72 32.91 -44.33
N LEU A 14 26.68 33.34 -45.04
CA LEU A 14 25.30 33.09 -44.68
C LEU A 14 24.97 31.61 -44.78
N SER A 15 25.36 30.92 -45.84
CA SER A 15 25.14 29.49 -46.03
C SER A 15 25.85 28.62 -44.99
N LEU A 16 27.11 28.98 -44.66
CA LEU A 16 27.86 28.34 -43.57
C LEU A 16 27.21 28.59 -42.22
N GLY A 17 26.79 29.82 -41.93
CA GLY A 17 26.07 30.16 -40.70
C GLY A 17 24.75 29.39 -40.52
N LEU A 18 23.96 29.28 -41.60
CA LEU A 18 22.74 28.45 -41.62
C LEU A 18 23.01 26.95 -41.41
N GLY A 19 24.07 26.44 -42.02
CA GLY A 19 24.52 25.05 -41.84
C GLY A 19 24.90 24.75 -40.40
N ILE A 20 25.69 25.62 -39.76
CA ILE A 20 26.09 25.48 -38.35
C ILE A 20 24.85 25.59 -37.44
N LEU A 21 23.95 26.54 -37.69
CA LEU A 21 22.76 26.73 -36.92
C LEU A 21 21.85 25.47 -36.97
N THR A 22 21.70 24.87 -38.13
CA THR A 22 20.93 23.63 -38.33
C THR A 22 21.53 22.47 -37.54
N VAL A 23 22.84 22.31 -37.50
CA VAL A 23 23.52 21.27 -36.70
C VAL A 23 23.30 21.52 -35.20
N ILE A 24 23.42 22.76 -34.74
CA ILE A 24 23.21 23.11 -33.34
C ILE A 24 21.77 22.81 -32.91
N ILE A 25 20.77 23.20 -33.72
CA ILE A 25 19.37 22.92 -33.43
C ILE A 25 19.09 21.40 -33.40
N ALA A 26 19.61 20.66 -34.37
CA ALA A 26 19.45 19.21 -34.39
C ALA A 26 20.05 18.55 -33.13
N HIS A 27 21.26 18.96 -32.74
CA HIS A 27 21.92 18.44 -31.55
C HIS A 27 21.17 18.82 -30.26
N ALA A 28 20.74 20.04 -30.12
CA ALA A 28 19.94 20.51 -28.97
C ALA A 28 18.63 19.73 -28.86
N THR A 29 17.96 19.47 -29.97
CA THR A 29 16.70 18.70 -30.03
C THR A 29 16.91 17.26 -29.58
N GLU A 30 17.96 16.60 -30.10
CA GLU A 30 18.28 15.22 -29.72
C GLU A 30 18.71 15.13 -28.25
N THR A 31 19.52 16.05 -27.76
CA THR A 31 19.91 16.11 -26.34
C THR A 31 18.69 16.29 -25.44
N GLY A 32 17.76 17.17 -25.81
CA GLY A 32 16.49 17.37 -25.10
C GLY A 32 15.62 16.08 -25.08
N ARG A 33 15.58 15.35 -26.20
CA ARG A 33 14.87 14.07 -26.28
C ARG A 33 15.47 13.00 -25.37
N ILE A 34 16.80 12.91 -25.34
CA ILE A 34 17.53 11.97 -24.47
C ILE A 34 17.30 12.34 -23.00
N ALA A 35 17.44 13.59 -22.63
CA ALA A 35 17.20 14.07 -21.27
C ALA A 35 15.78 13.73 -20.79
N LYS A 36 14.77 14.00 -21.61
CA LYS A 36 13.37 13.65 -21.30
C LYS A 36 13.18 12.15 -21.10
N LYS A 37 13.81 11.32 -21.93
CA LYS A 37 13.76 9.85 -21.79
C LYS A 37 14.42 9.37 -20.49
N ILE A 38 15.55 9.97 -20.10
CA ILE A 38 16.24 9.65 -18.84
C ILE A 38 15.35 10.01 -17.66
N THR A 39 14.79 11.22 -17.63
CA THR A 39 13.90 11.66 -16.55
C THR A 39 12.69 10.75 -16.41
N SER A 40 12.01 10.42 -17.52
CA SER A 40 10.85 9.51 -17.50
C SER A 40 11.22 8.10 -16.99
N ASN A 41 12.42 7.59 -17.33
CA ASN A 41 12.87 6.30 -16.80
C ASN A 41 13.18 6.37 -15.31
N GLN A 42 13.76 7.48 -14.82
CA GLN A 42 14.01 7.68 -13.39
C GLN A 42 12.71 7.73 -12.59
N GLU A 43 11.75 8.55 -13.02
CA GLU A 43 10.42 8.63 -12.37
C GLU A 43 9.74 7.26 -12.30
N ARG A 44 9.83 6.47 -13.37
CA ARG A 44 9.28 5.11 -13.38
C ARG A 44 9.98 4.18 -12.40
N LEU A 45 11.31 4.20 -12.33
CA LEU A 45 12.07 3.40 -11.38
C LEU A 45 11.75 3.78 -9.93
N GLU A 46 11.64 5.07 -9.64
CA GLU A 46 11.23 5.56 -8.32
C GLU A 46 9.83 5.06 -7.94
N ALA A 47 8.86 5.11 -8.86
CA ALA A 47 7.52 4.58 -8.65
C ALA A 47 7.54 3.07 -8.36
N ILE A 48 8.36 2.30 -9.07
CA ILE A 48 8.56 0.86 -8.84
C ILE A 48 9.14 0.61 -7.45
N PHE A 49 10.23 1.30 -7.06
CA PHE A 49 10.86 1.15 -5.75
C PHE A 49 9.90 1.52 -4.64
N HIS A 50 9.19 2.63 -4.76
CA HIS A 50 8.18 3.04 -3.79
C HIS A 50 7.07 1.98 -3.64
N THR A 51 6.62 1.38 -4.73
CA THR A 51 5.62 0.31 -4.73
C THR A 51 6.13 -0.92 -3.98
N VAL A 52 7.35 -1.35 -4.29
CA VAL A 52 7.98 -2.50 -3.63
C VAL A 52 8.14 -2.28 -2.13
N ASP A 53 8.61 -1.11 -1.72
CA ASP A 53 8.79 -0.77 -0.32
C ASP A 53 7.44 -0.68 0.43
N THR A 54 6.41 -0.17 -0.23
CA THR A 54 5.06 -0.13 0.32
C THR A 54 4.51 -1.55 0.54
N ILE A 55 4.65 -2.44 -0.45
CA ILE A 55 4.24 -3.85 -0.33
C ILE A 55 5.01 -4.54 0.80
N LYS A 56 6.33 -4.38 0.85
CA LYS A 56 7.16 -4.96 1.92
C LYS A 56 6.74 -4.46 3.30
N SER A 57 6.52 -3.15 3.44
CA SER A 57 6.09 -2.54 4.69
C SER A 57 4.75 -3.11 5.19
N ASP A 58 3.78 -3.29 4.29
CA ASP A 58 2.47 -3.83 4.67
C ASP A 58 2.55 -5.33 4.97
N LEU A 59 3.30 -6.11 4.18
CA LEU A 59 3.49 -7.54 4.43
C LEU A 59 4.24 -7.80 5.76
N ASN A 60 5.23 -7.00 6.11
CA ASN A 60 5.93 -7.11 7.39
C ASN A 60 5.03 -6.85 8.61
N LYS A 61 3.95 -6.10 8.43
CA LYS A 61 2.95 -5.85 9.48
C LYS A 61 1.86 -6.92 9.56
N CYS A 62 1.80 -7.82 8.57
CA CYS A 62 0.79 -8.87 8.52
C CYS A 62 0.72 -9.65 9.83
N GLY A 63 -0.46 -9.76 10.44
CA GLY A 63 -0.68 -10.46 11.70
C GLY A 63 -0.13 -9.77 12.95
N MET A 64 0.53 -8.62 12.83
CA MET A 64 1.03 -7.89 14.00
C MET A 64 -0.10 -7.61 14.98
N ARG A 65 0.11 -7.91 16.28
CA ARG A 65 -0.86 -7.85 17.37
C ARG A 65 -2.12 -8.73 17.19
N LEU A 66 -2.10 -9.62 16.22
CA LEU A 66 -3.21 -10.55 15.96
C LEU A 66 -2.84 -12.01 16.22
N GLN A 67 -1.61 -12.29 16.67
CA GLN A 67 -1.08 -13.66 16.77
C GLN A 67 -2.01 -14.57 17.59
N GLU A 68 -2.47 -14.13 18.76
CA GLU A 68 -3.39 -14.90 19.60
C GLU A 68 -4.75 -15.06 18.94
N ALA A 69 -5.33 -13.97 18.44
CA ALA A 69 -6.62 -14.03 17.76
C ALA A 69 -6.58 -14.92 16.50
N CYS A 70 -5.51 -14.86 15.72
CA CYS A 70 -5.32 -15.74 14.56
C CYS A 70 -5.25 -17.21 14.97
N LYS A 71 -4.46 -17.50 16.02
CA LYS A 71 -4.26 -18.88 16.51
C LYS A 71 -5.54 -19.51 17.07
N PHE A 72 -6.28 -18.78 17.90
CA PHE A 72 -7.43 -19.32 18.63
C PHE A 72 -8.74 -19.21 17.86
N PHE A 73 -8.89 -18.21 17.02
CA PHE A 73 -10.17 -17.95 16.33
C PHE A 73 -10.08 -18.10 14.80
N ASN A 74 -8.94 -18.56 14.29
CA ASN A 74 -8.71 -18.75 12.86
C ASN A 74 -9.04 -17.48 12.02
N ILE A 75 -8.68 -16.32 12.56
CA ILE A 75 -8.89 -15.03 11.87
C ILE A 75 -7.77 -14.84 10.84
N PRO A 76 -8.07 -14.76 9.53
CA PRO A 76 -7.05 -14.64 8.52
C PRO A 76 -6.39 -13.27 8.57
N SER A 77 -5.09 -13.21 8.78
CA SER A 77 -4.29 -11.98 8.67
C SER A 77 -3.72 -11.75 7.27
N PHE A 78 -3.63 -12.82 6.47
CA PHE A 78 -3.25 -12.78 5.06
C PHE A 78 -4.25 -13.57 4.22
N GLU A 79 -4.72 -12.94 3.15
CA GLU A 79 -5.59 -13.58 2.16
C GLU A 79 -5.04 -13.26 0.78
N SER A 80 -4.92 -14.24 -0.10
CA SER A 80 -4.50 -14.03 -1.49
C SER A 80 -5.41 -14.75 -2.46
N SER A 81 -5.59 -14.12 -3.62
CA SER A 81 -6.23 -14.71 -4.79
C SER A 81 -5.49 -14.20 -6.03
N GLN A 82 -5.80 -14.75 -7.20
CA GLN A 82 -5.12 -14.37 -8.43
C GLN A 82 -5.16 -12.86 -8.66
N GLY A 83 -3.99 -12.21 -8.68
CA GLY A 83 -3.84 -10.77 -8.89
C GLY A 83 -4.25 -9.87 -7.72
N ASN A 84 -4.58 -10.44 -6.55
CA ASN A 84 -5.01 -9.68 -5.39
C ASN A 84 -4.43 -10.28 -4.11
N PHE A 85 -4.18 -9.43 -3.12
CA PHE A 85 -3.96 -9.91 -1.75
C PHE A 85 -4.43 -8.87 -0.75
N LYS A 86 -4.68 -9.34 0.47
CA LYS A 86 -5.14 -8.54 1.58
C LYS A 86 -4.34 -8.88 2.83
N VAL A 87 -3.96 -7.85 3.55
CA VAL A 87 -3.22 -7.91 4.81
C VAL A 87 -4.06 -7.30 5.91
N THR A 88 -4.15 -7.99 7.05
CA THR A 88 -4.83 -7.47 8.24
C THR A 88 -3.85 -7.47 9.41
N TYR A 89 -3.83 -6.39 10.19
CA TYR A 89 -3.01 -6.25 11.39
C TYR A 89 -3.64 -5.30 12.40
N GLY A 90 -3.23 -5.44 13.67
CA GLY A 90 -3.62 -4.55 14.76
C GLY A 90 -2.80 -3.26 14.75
N LEU A 91 -3.47 -2.11 14.79
CA LEU A 91 -2.84 -0.79 14.96
C LEU A 91 -2.53 -0.51 16.43
N ALA A 92 -3.51 -0.78 17.28
CA ALA A 92 -3.47 -0.55 18.72
C ALA A 92 -4.29 -1.61 19.43
N GLU A 93 -3.94 -1.86 20.67
CA GLU A 93 -4.60 -2.78 21.57
C GLU A 93 -4.78 -2.09 22.91
N GLU A 94 -5.99 -2.18 23.46
CA GLU A 94 -6.36 -1.72 24.79
C GLU A 94 -7.18 -2.81 25.46
N GLU A 95 -7.33 -2.72 26.77
CA GLU A 95 -8.17 -3.63 27.54
C GLU A 95 -9.49 -2.96 27.96
N LEU A 96 -10.56 -3.74 28.07
CA LEU A 96 -11.79 -3.28 28.69
C LEU A 96 -11.53 -2.95 30.15
N LEU A 97 -11.91 -1.76 30.58
CA LEU A 97 -11.81 -1.33 31.98
C LEU A 97 -12.94 -1.87 32.87
N GLU A 98 -14.00 -2.35 32.27
CA GLU A 98 -15.16 -2.94 32.95
C GLU A 98 -15.78 -4.07 32.10
N ASN A 99 -16.61 -4.90 32.71
CA ASN A 99 -17.34 -5.95 31.98
C ASN A 99 -18.27 -5.32 30.95
N ALA A 100 -18.31 -5.90 29.76
CA ALA A 100 -19.22 -5.51 28.69
C ALA A 100 -20.24 -6.64 28.47
N LEU A 101 -21.53 -6.30 28.50
CA LEU A 101 -22.63 -7.25 28.39
C LEU A 101 -23.26 -7.23 26.98
N PRO A 102 -23.90 -8.32 26.56
CA PRO A 102 -24.70 -8.33 25.34
C PRO A 102 -25.74 -7.20 25.33
N GLY A 103 -25.91 -6.58 24.15
CA GLY A 103 -26.78 -5.42 23.99
C GLY A 103 -26.12 -4.07 24.23
N GLN A 104 -24.97 -4.01 24.87
CA GLN A 104 -24.24 -2.76 25.08
C GLN A 104 -23.59 -2.27 23.76
N GLN A 105 -23.52 -0.97 23.58
CA GLN A 105 -22.83 -0.29 22.49
C GLN A 105 -21.68 0.59 22.97
N THR A 106 -21.61 0.87 24.26
CA THR A 106 -20.58 1.74 24.83
C THR A 106 -19.70 0.92 25.75
N LEU A 107 -18.40 0.96 25.48
CA LEU A 107 -17.35 0.26 26.20
C LEU A 107 -16.41 1.28 26.83
N LYS A 108 -15.82 0.94 27.95
CA LYS A 108 -14.77 1.75 28.58
C LYS A 108 -13.41 1.13 28.32
N ILE A 109 -12.51 1.90 27.72
CA ILE A 109 -11.13 1.54 27.48
C ILE A 109 -10.22 2.72 27.84
N ALA A 110 -8.90 2.48 27.90
CA ALA A 110 -7.95 3.56 28.02
C ALA A 110 -7.98 4.48 26.81
N GLN A 111 -7.61 5.77 27.00
CA GLN A 111 -7.59 6.71 25.90
C GLN A 111 -6.41 6.41 24.96
N ASN A 112 -6.70 6.21 23.68
CA ASN A 112 -5.71 5.91 22.66
C ASN A 112 -6.11 6.55 21.32
N GLU A 113 -5.17 7.23 20.67
CA GLU A 113 -5.40 8.01 19.45
C GLU A 113 -5.77 7.17 18.21
N PHE A 114 -5.53 5.87 18.24
CA PHE A 114 -5.85 4.98 17.12
C PHE A 114 -7.33 4.57 17.09
N PHE A 115 -8.05 4.73 18.22
CA PHE A 115 -9.50 4.45 18.29
C PHE A 115 -10.28 5.62 17.70
N LYS A 116 -10.51 5.57 16.39
CA LYS A 116 -11.18 6.63 15.63
C LYS A 116 -12.45 6.09 14.98
N LYS A 117 -13.41 6.99 14.74
CA LYS A 117 -14.63 6.70 14.00
C LYS A 117 -14.34 5.92 12.71
N ASP A 118 -15.23 5.01 12.36
CA ASP A 118 -15.22 4.15 11.16
C ASP A 118 -14.08 3.10 11.12
N LYS A 119 -13.29 2.98 12.19
CA LYS A 119 -12.32 1.88 12.32
C LYS A 119 -13.03 0.59 12.77
N VAL A 120 -12.52 -0.52 12.27
CA VAL A 120 -12.95 -1.85 12.71
C VAL A 120 -12.18 -2.23 13.98
N VAL A 121 -12.88 -2.75 14.96
CA VAL A 121 -12.29 -3.32 16.17
C VAL A 121 -12.61 -4.81 16.26
N LEU A 122 -11.66 -5.55 16.82
CA LEU A 122 -11.83 -6.92 17.27
C LEU A 122 -11.81 -6.91 18.79
N ILE A 123 -12.85 -7.45 19.41
CA ILE A 123 -12.95 -7.69 20.84
C ILE A 123 -12.92 -9.19 21.05
N TYR A 124 -12.10 -9.69 21.96
CA TYR A 124 -12.01 -11.13 22.16
C TYR A 124 -11.71 -11.49 23.62
N ASN A 125 -12.06 -12.71 24.00
CA ASN A 125 -11.68 -13.31 25.26
C ASN A 125 -11.27 -14.76 25.06
N LEU A 126 -10.00 -15.07 25.29
CA LEU A 126 -9.43 -16.39 25.06
C LEU A 126 -9.99 -17.45 26.01
N ALA A 127 -10.19 -17.10 27.28
CA ALA A 127 -10.69 -18.04 28.28
C ALA A 127 -12.12 -18.48 27.99
N ARG A 128 -12.93 -17.62 27.43
CA ARG A 128 -14.32 -17.93 27.04
C ARG A 128 -14.47 -18.37 25.58
N GLN A 129 -13.39 -18.31 24.80
CA GLN A 129 -13.37 -18.60 23.38
C GLN A 129 -14.42 -17.80 22.58
N VAL A 130 -14.64 -16.54 22.95
CA VAL A 130 -15.54 -15.63 22.26
C VAL A 130 -14.78 -14.48 21.62
N TRP A 131 -15.28 -14.04 20.49
CA TRP A 131 -14.75 -12.88 19.78
C TRP A 131 -15.84 -12.22 18.93
N GLU A 132 -15.66 -10.94 18.63
CA GLU A 132 -16.61 -10.17 17.86
C GLU A 132 -15.91 -9.04 17.09
N PHE A 133 -16.26 -8.89 15.82
CA PHE A 133 -15.90 -7.68 15.06
C PHE A 133 -16.99 -6.63 15.21
N ASN A 134 -16.58 -5.39 15.42
CA ASN A 134 -17.48 -4.26 15.41
C ASN A 134 -16.83 -3.05 14.74
N GLU A 135 -17.55 -1.97 14.61
CA GLU A 135 -17.07 -0.73 14.03
C GLU A 135 -17.27 0.41 15.03
N ILE A 136 -16.27 1.27 15.11
CA ILE A 136 -16.33 2.46 15.98
C ILE A 136 -17.26 3.50 15.37
N ARG A 137 -18.30 3.84 16.09
CA ARG A 137 -19.18 4.96 15.76
C ARG A 137 -18.61 6.28 16.29
N ASP A 138 -18.04 6.25 17.51
CA ASP A 138 -17.44 7.40 18.17
C ASP A 138 -16.46 6.96 19.27
N PHE A 139 -15.51 7.83 19.61
CA PHE A 139 -14.58 7.60 20.71
C PHE A 139 -14.24 8.93 21.38
N SER A 140 -14.57 9.08 22.64
CA SER A 140 -14.30 10.28 23.41
C SER A 140 -14.14 9.97 24.89
N GLY A 141 -13.10 10.53 25.53
CA GLY A 141 -12.90 10.42 26.98
C GLY A 141 -12.79 8.98 27.51
N GLY A 142 -12.27 8.04 26.70
CA GLY A 142 -12.19 6.62 27.07
C GLY A 142 -13.50 5.83 26.87
N ALA A 143 -14.55 6.47 26.39
CA ALA A 143 -15.79 5.81 25.99
C ALA A 143 -15.74 5.45 24.50
N LEU A 144 -15.67 4.15 24.20
CA LEU A 144 -15.72 3.59 22.86
C LEU A 144 -17.16 3.24 22.51
N VAL A 145 -17.76 3.98 21.58
CA VAL A 145 -19.13 3.73 21.11
C VAL A 145 -19.07 2.90 19.84
N LEU A 146 -19.67 1.73 19.89
CA LEU A 146 -19.76 0.78 18.78
C LEU A 146 -20.94 1.09 17.86
N LYS A 147 -20.85 0.69 16.61
CA LYS A 147 -21.95 0.84 15.65
C LYS A 147 -23.07 -0.16 15.89
N ASN A 148 -22.70 -1.39 16.24
CA ASN A 148 -23.63 -2.46 16.56
C ASN A 148 -23.53 -2.80 18.06
N SER A 149 -24.64 -3.27 18.65
CA SER A 149 -24.62 -3.82 20.01
C SER A 149 -23.81 -5.10 20.06
N LEU A 150 -23.12 -5.33 21.18
CA LEU A 150 -22.42 -6.59 21.43
C LEU A 150 -23.38 -7.77 21.41
N GLN A 151 -22.92 -8.89 20.86
CA GLN A 151 -23.64 -10.16 20.87
C GLN A 151 -23.18 -11.05 22.03
N ASN A 152 -21.93 -10.89 22.45
CA ASN A 152 -21.30 -11.67 23.49
C ASN A 152 -20.99 -10.83 24.72
N ASP A 153 -20.77 -11.50 25.84
CA ASP A 153 -20.25 -10.85 27.05
C ASP A 153 -18.73 -10.94 27.08
N PHE A 154 -18.11 -9.82 27.46
CA PHE A 154 -16.67 -9.72 27.59
C PHE A 154 -16.33 -9.21 29.01
N PRO A 155 -15.60 -9.99 29.81
CA PRO A 155 -15.15 -9.52 31.12
C PRO A 155 -14.17 -8.35 31.00
N GLY A 156 -14.01 -7.58 32.06
CA GLY A 156 -12.94 -6.60 32.16
C GLY A 156 -11.59 -7.25 31.81
N ASN A 157 -10.65 -6.46 31.33
CA ASN A 157 -9.33 -6.89 30.78
C ASN A 157 -9.45 -7.73 29.48
N SER A 158 -10.61 -7.84 28.84
CA SER A 158 -10.67 -8.41 27.50
C SER A 158 -10.03 -7.46 26.49
N PRO A 159 -9.14 -7.97 25.61
CA PRO A 159 -8.47 -7.15 24.60
C PRO A 159 -9.45 -6.57 23.58
N VAL A 160 -9.20 -5.33 23.20
CA VAL A 160 -9.89 -4.58 22.14
C VAL A 160 -8.83 -4.09 21.16
N LEU A 161 -8.80 -4.63 19.96
CA LEU A 161 -7.83 -4.29 18.93
C LEU A 161 -8.46 -3.44 17.84
N VAL A 162 -7.82 -2.33 17.53
CA VAL A 162 -8.12 -1.57 16.29
C VAL A 162 -7.42 -2.24 15.11
N LEU A 163 -8.20 -2.65 14.14
CA LEU A 163 -7.68 -3.33 12.95
C LEU A 163 -7.40 -2.35 11.82
N LYS A 164 -6.38 -2.67 11.05
CA LYS A 164 -6.13 -2.07 9.73
C LYS A 164 -6.12 -3.17 8.68
N LYS A 165 -6.88 -2.91 7.61
CA LYS A 165 -6.94 -3.77 6.43
C LYS A 165 -6.32 -3.04 5.25
N VAL A 166 -5.41 -3.72 4.56
CA VAL A 166 -4.78 -3.21 3.34
C VAL A 166 -5.03 -4.23 2.23
N GLU A 167 -5.55 -3.76 1.12
CA GLU A 167 -5.89 -4.59 -0.03
C GLU A 167 -5.15 -4.10 -1.26
N TYR A 168 -4.54 -5.02 -1.99
CA TYR A 168 -3.89 -4.79 -3.26
C TYR A 168 -4.67 -5.49 -4.36
N LYS A 169 -4.90 -4.80 -5.45
CA LYS A 169 -5.65 -5.34 -6.58
C LYS A 169 -5.06 -4.90 -7.90
N PHE A 170 -4.81 -5.88 -8.75
CA PHE A 170 -4.40 -5.66 -10.12
C PHE A 170 -5.63 -5.49 -11.03
N TYR A 171 -5.61 -4.47 -11.86
CA TYR A 171 -6.62 -4.15 -12.86
C TYR A 171 -6.03 -4.32 -14.27
N PRO A 172 -6.15 -5.51 -14.91
CA PRO A 172 -5.50 -5.81 -16.19
C PRO A 172 -5.90 -4.84 -17.30
N ALA A 173 -7.19 -4.48 -17.40
CA ALA A 173 -7.70 -3.56 -18.42
C ALA A 173 -7.10 -2.14 -18.30
N GLN A 174 -6.75 -1.71 -17.10
CA GLN A 174 -6.14 -0.43 -16.82
C GLN A 174 -4.61 -0.51 -16.76
N ARG A 175 -4.06 -1.73 -16.74
CA ARG A 175 -2.64 -2.00 -16.52
C ARG A 175 -2.13 -1.32 -15.23
N MET A 176 -2.92 -1.39 -14.17
CA MET A 176 -2.65 -0.73 -12.89
C MET A 176 -2.68 -1.70 -11.72
N LEU A 177 -1.69 -1.56 -10.84
CA LEU A 177 -1.76 -2.07 -9.49
C LEU A 177 -2.29 -0.97 -8.58
N LYS A 178 -3.37 -1.25 -7.84
CA LYS A 178 -3.99 -0.31 -6.93
C LYS A 178 -3.96 -0.84 -5.49
N ARG A 179 -3.92 0.09 -4.54
CA ARG A 179 -3.92 -0.19 -3.10
C ARG A 179 -5.09 0.52 -2.43
N LYS A 180 -5.72 -0.16 -1.48
CA LYS A 180 -6.78 0.39 -0.65
C LYS A 180 -6.46 0.13 0.82
N THR A 181 -6.78 1.08 1.68
CA THR A 181 -6.68 0.91 3.14
C THR A 181 -8.06 1.07 3.77
N ASP A 182 -8.41 0.15 4.64
CA ASP A 182 -9.69 0.11 5.35
C ASP A 182 -10.89 0.25 4.39
N LYS A 183 -11.76 1.23 4.63
CA LYS A 183 -12.95 1.54 3.81
C LYS A 183 -12.69 2.53 2.67
N GLY A 184 -11.44 2.99 2.51
CA GLY A 184 -11.09 3.93 1.44
C GLY A 184 -11.30 3.37 0.04
N ASN A 185 -11.14 4.22 -0.96
CA ASN A 185 -11.15 3.82 -2.36
C ASN A 185 -9.78 3.26 -2.78
N PHE A 186 -9.78 2.44 -3.83
CA PHE A 186 -8.54 1.98 -4.46
C PHE A 186 -7.81 3.16 -5.11
N GLN A 187 -6.59 3.41 -4.65
CA GLN A 187 -5.69 4.43 -5.19
C GLN A 187 -4.65 3.78 -6.11
N PRO A 188 -4.29 4.40 -7.24
CA PRO A 188 -3.19 3.94 -8.06
C PRO A 188 -1.91 3.84 -7.25
N LEU A 189 -1.18 2.74 -7.38
CA LEU A 189 0.11 2.53 -6.75
C LEU A 189 1.22 2.40 -7.79
N LEU A 190 0.96 1.67 -8.88
CA LEU A 190 1.87 1.52 -10.00
C LEU A 190 1.09 1.40 -11.29
N GLU A 191 1.52 2.15 -12.30
CA GLU A 191 0.99 2.11 -13.67
C GLU A 191 1.85 1.21 -14.58
N GLU A 192 1.36 0.95 -15.79
CA GLU A 192 2.02 0.14 -16.81
C GLU A 192 2.29 -1.32 -16.39
N VAL A 193 1.63 -1.80 -15.36
CA VAL A 193 1.73 -3.18 -14.90
C VAL A 193 1.10 -4.11 -15.93
N SER A 194 1.88 -5.07 -16.42
CA SER A 194 1.41 -6.09 -17.37
C SER A 194 0.96 -7.37 -16.67
N ASP A 195 1.55 -7.68 -15.51
CA ASP A 195 1.16 -8.82 -14.68
C ASP A 195 1.49 -8.57 -13.21
N PHE A 196 0.66 -9.10 -12.31
CA PHE A 196 0.88 -9.08 -10.89
C PHE A 196 0.48 -10.42 -10.29
N TYR A 197 1.42 -11.06 -9.63
CA TYR A 197 1.23 -12.39 -9.07
C TYR A 197 1.71 -12.45 -7.63
N VAL A 198 0.93 -13.11 -6.78
CA VAL A 198 1.23 -13.32 -5.37
C VAL A 198 0.96 -14.77 -5.01
N THR A 199 1.95 -15.42 -4.41
CA THR A 199 1.84 -16.77 -3.90
C THR A 199 2.19 -16.78 -2.42
N PHE A 200 1.30 -17.32 -1.62
CA PHE A 200 1.54 -17.58 -0.21
C PHE A 200 2.02 -19.03 -0.02
N PHE A 201 3.07 -19.18 0.75
CA PHE A 201 3.63 -20.48 1.16
C PHE A 201 3.36 -20.67 2.66
N PRO A 202 2.28 -21.38 3.04
CA PRO A 202 1.90 -21.53 4.44
C PRO A 202 3.02 -22.15 5.26
N ASP A 203 3.59 -23.26 4.82
CA ASP A 203 4.62 -24.01 5.55
C ASP A 203 5.88 -23.17 5.88
N ALA A 204 6.17 -22.17 5.07
CA ALA A 204 7.31 -21.26 5.24
C ALA A 204 6.91 -19.89 5.82
N ASN A 205 5.64 -19.67 6.13
CA ASN A 205 5.12 -18.33 6.51
C ASN A 205 5.65 -17.21 5.60
N SER A 206 5.58 -17.42 4.28
CA SER A 206 6.21 -16.51 3.36
C SER A 206 5.36 -16.21 2.14
N VAL A 207 5.60 -15.06 1.56
CA VAL A 207 4.93 -14.56 0.35
C VAL A 207 5.97 -14.30 -0.72
N LEU A 208 5.77 -14.88 -1.89
CA LEU A 208 6.43 -14.49 -3.14
C LEU A 208 5.49 -13.54 -3.89
N TYR A 209 5.97 -12.37 -4.25
CA TYR A 209 5.27 -11.50 -5.18
C TYR A 209 6.11 -11.27 -6.45
N ARG A 210 5.42 -11.12 -7.57
CA ARG A 210 6.00 -10.79 -8.87
C ARG A 210 5.20 -9.66 -9.50
N ILE A 211 5.90 -8.61 -9.91
CA ILE A 211 5.35 -7.48 -10.64
C ILE A 211 6.04 -7.43 -11.99
N GLU A 212 5.29 -7.44 -13.07
CA GLU A 212 5.82 -7.27 -14.41
C GLU A 212 5.37 -5.92 -14.97
N VAL A 213 6.33 -5.10 -15.40
CA VAL A 213 6.08 -3.76 -15.94
C VAL A 213 6.44 -3.75 -17.43
N ASN A 214 5.52 -3.28 -18.27
CA ASN A 214 5.70 -3.16 -19.72
C ASN A 214 6.16 -4.44 -20.44
N LYS A 215 5.89 -5.64 -19.89
CA LYS A 215 6.37 -6.94 -20.43
C LYS A 215 7.88 -7.05 -20.56
N LYS A 216 8.66 -6.19 -19.94
CA LYS A 216 10.11 -6.13 -20.05
C LYS A 216 10.81 -6.21 -18.71
N GLU A 217 10.28 -5.57 -17.71
CA GLU A 217 10.87 -5.49 -16.38
C GLU A 217 10.09 -6.39 -15.43
N GLN A 218 10.80 -7.30 -14.79
CA GLN A 218 10.20 -8.20 -13.81
C GLN A 218 10.88 -7.99 -12.46
N ILE A 219 10.06 -7.65 -11.47
CA ILE A 219 10.49 -7.49 -10.08
C ILE A 219 9.91 -8.66 -9.29
N ARG A 220 10.76 -9.33 -8.53
CA ARG A 220 10.36 -10.42 -7.62
C ARG A 220 10.80 -10.07 -6.21
N GLY A 221 9.96 -10.36 -5.24
CA GLY A 221 10.31 -10.26 -3.83
C GLY A 221 9.79 -11.46 -3.06
N TYR A 222 10.60 -11.87 -2.09
CA TYR A 222 10.26 -12.93 -1.15
C TYR A 222 10.29 -12.34 0.26
N ILE A 223 9.21 -12.50 1.01
CA ILE A 223 9.06 -11.89 2.34
C ILE A 223 8.55 -12.95 3.31
N PHE A 224 9.23 -13.07 4.44
CA PHE A 224 8.76 -13.85 5.57
C PHE A 224 7.74 -13.05 6.38
N LEU A 225 6.60 -13.65 6.67
CA LEU A 225 5.54 -13.05 7.48
C LEU A 225 5.81 -13.39 8.95
N LEU A 226 6.62 -12.58 9.62
CA LEU A 226 7.12 -12.85 10.97
C LEU A 226 6.02 -12.92 12.03
N ASN A 227 4.91 -12.23 11.81
CA ASN A 227 3.79 -12.16 12.76
C ASN A 227 2.63 -13.11 12.40
N LEU A 228 2.79 -13.91 11.38
CA LEU A 228 1.79 -14.88 11.00
C LEU A 228 1.93 -16.12 11.86
N VAL A 229 0.94 -16.38 12.69
CA VAL A 229 0.81 -17.64 13.40
C VAL A 229 -0.14 -18.52 12.60
N GLN A 230 0.31 -19.71 12.21
CA GLN A 230 -0.56 -20.70 11.59
C GLN A 230 -1.45 -21.31 12.68
N PRO A 231 -2.72 -21.57 12.36
CA PRO A 231 -3.62 -22.27 13.27
C PRO A 231 -3.21 -23.71 13.56
#